data_1e15f52d2268e1a3fc1b64f8f5452db6
#
_entry.id   1e15f52d2268e1a3fc1b64f8f5452db6
#
_cell.length_a   1.000
_cell.length_b   1.000
_cell.length_c   1.000
_cell.angle_alpha   90.00
_cell.angle_beta   90.00
_cell.angle_gamma   90.00
#
_symmetry.space_group_name_H-M   'P 1'
#
loop_
_entity.id
_entity.type
_entity.pdbx_description
1 polymer ?
#
loop_
_entity_poly.entity_id
_entity_poly.type
_entity_poly.pdbx_seq_one_letter_code
_entity_poly.pdbx_strand_id
1 'polypeptide(L)'
;MTPTTSAEALSRRIAEVTGPANTSQTAVQKKVPLTWEEEELTNYEPKRAVAVEVKRREEAKAALLIHQLPHQLNALREVISIRCESINTKAGRTVLRIAASDPNRLEVRREDNQGFVMQFDPEKKKLVFSGKALGYDREYELIVQTRDEVDSTAWFSKTTLTTDQTDDLAKAMISFLLRFDQ
;
A
#
# COMPACT_ATOMS: atom_id res chain seq x y z
N MET A 1 46.06 37.11 -1.96
CA MET A 1 44.86 37.59 -2.70
C MET A 1 43.67 36.78 -2.24
N THR A 2 42.92 37.29 -1.30
CA THR A 2 41.74 36.64 -0.74
C THR A 2 40.47 37.18 -1.47
N PRO A 3 39.54 36.34 -1.89
CA PRO A 3 38.29 36.87 -2.52
C PRO A 3 37.33 37.35 -1.44
N THR A 4 36.97 38.60 -1.56
CA THR A 4 35.97 39.29 -0.75
C THR A 4 34.58 38.69 -0.99
N THR A 5 33.96 38.28 0.08
CA THR A 5 32.71 37.51 0.12
C THR A 5 31.53 38.34 -0.36
N SER A 6 30.69 37.74 -1.16
CA SER A 6 29.47 38.27 -1.80
C SER A 6 28.35 38.72 -0.82
N ALA A 7 28.58 38.65 0.49
CA ALA A 7 27.60 39.02 1.53
C ALA A 7 27.50 40.56 1.75
N GLU A 8 28.60 41.33 1.49
CA GLU A 8 28.57 42.78 1.67
C GLU A 8 27.84 43.53 0.54
N ALA A 9 27.74 42.93 -0.64
CA ALA A 9 27.01 43.56 -1.77
C ALA A 9 25.49 43.47 -1.64
N LEU A 10 24.98 42.49 -0.86
CA LEU A 10 23.54 42.33 -0.61
C LEU A 10 23.02 43.25 0.49
N SER A 11 23.84 43.59 1.47
CA SER A 11 23.44 44.49 2.56
C SER A 11 23.30 45.94 2.15
N ARG A 12 23.96 46.39 1.08
CA ARG A 12 23.83 47.77 0.57
C ARG A 12 22.58 47.98 -0.29
N ARG A 13 21.97 46.96 -0.84
CA ARG A 13 20.75 47.08 -1.66
C ARG A 13 19.45 47.15 -0.85
N ILE A 14 19.47 46.78 0.41
CA ILE A 14 18.28 46.81 1.29
C ILE A 14 18.07 48.17 1.94
N ALA A 15 19.08 49.01 2.01
CA ALA A 15 19.02 50.32 2.67
C ALA A 15 18.42 51.46 1.80
N GLU A 16 18.25 51.25 0.49
CA GLU A 16 17.76 52.30 -0.44
C GLU A 16 16.27 52.24 -0.78
N VAL A 17 15.50 51.31 -0.19
CA VAL A 17 14.06 51.14 -0.50
C VAL A 17 13.14 51.58 0.66
N THR A 18 13.65 52.18 1.72
CA THR A 18 12.80 52.83 2.73
C THR A 18 12.58 54.32 2.44
N GLY A 19 11.77 54.61 1.42
CA GLY A 19 11.14 55.90 1.25
C GLY A 19 10.05 56.15 2.30
N PRO A 20 9.68 57.42 2.59
CA PRO A 20 8.84 57.76 3.71
C PRO A 20 7.45 57.14 3.60
N ALA A 21 6.97 56.67 4.74
CA ALA A 21 5.66 56.07 4.93
C ALA A 21 4.54 56.89 4.29
N ASN A 22 4.04 56.40 3.18
CA ASN A 22 2.80 56.88 2.60
C ASN A 22 1.65 56.26 3.42
N THR A 23 1.01 57.05 4.22
CA THR A 23 -0.21 56.74 4.95
C THR A 23 -1.32 56.46 3.93
N SER A 24 -1.31 55.29 3.34
CA SER A 24 -2.41 54.82 2.51
C SER A 24 -3.56 54.47 3.43
N GLN A 25 -4.56 55.32 3.39
CA GLN A 25 -5.89 55.04 3.91
C GLN A 25 -6.28 53.63 3.48
N THR A 26 -6.43 52.77 4.47
CA THR A 26 -7.05 51.47 4.30
C THR A 26 -8.50 51.73 3.90
N ALA A 27 -8.76 51.83 2.61
CA ALA A 27 -10.10 51.79 2.07
C ALA A 27 -10.67 50.45 2.50
N VAL A 28 -11.54 50.46 3.50
CA VAL A 28 -12.39 49.36 3.85
C VAL A 28 -13.21 49.05 2.59
N GLN A 29 -12.75 48.13 1.79
CA GLN A 29 -13.53 47.61 0.67
C GLN A 29 -14.79 47.01 1.29
N LYS A 30 -15.90 47.76 1.17
CA LYS A 30 -17.24 47.28 1.49
C LYS A 30 -17.43 46.01 0.65
N LYS A 31 -17.32 44.84 1.28
CA LYS A 31 -17.59 43.54 0.66
C LYS A 31 -19.02 43.63 0.14
N VAL A 32 -19.18 43.74 -1.17
CA VAL A 32 -20.49 43.63 -1.82
C VAL A 32 -21.01 42.24 -1.47
N PRO A 33 -22.23 42.14 -0.91
CA PRO A 33 -22.78 40.81 -0.62
C PRO A 33 -22.90 40.03 -1.94
N LEU A 34 -22.39 38.80 -1.95
CA LEU A 34 -22.50 37.89 -3.09
C LEU A 34 -23.98 37.66 -3.38
N THR A 35 -24.33 37.50 -4.65
CA THR A 35 -25.65 36.98 -5.01
C THR A 35 -25.77 35.51 -4.56
N TRP A 36 -27.00 35.01 -4.40
CA TRP A 36 -27.21 33.63 -3.99
C TRP A 36 -26.58 32.66 -5.00
N GLU A 37 -26.56 32.98 -6.28
CA GLU A 37 -25.90 32.17 -7.31
C GLU A 37 -24.39 32.11 -7.11
N GLU A 38 -23.76 33.24 -6.74
CA GLU A 38 -22.32 33.31 -6.46
C GLU A 38 -21.97 32.55 -5.17
N GLU A 39 -22.83 32.62 -4.16
CA GLU A 39 -22.66 31.81 -2.94
C GLU A 39 -22.77 30.31 -3.23
N GLU A 40 -23.74 29.89 -4.02
CA GLU A 40 -23.91 28.49 -4.42
C GLU A 40 -22.73 27.99 -5.26
N LEU A 41 -22.25 28.77 -6.21
CA LEU A 41 -21.06 28.43 -7.01
C LEU A 41 -19.81 28.35 -6.14
N THR A 42 -19.63 29.29 -5.20
CA THR A 42 -18.50 29.28 -4.27
C THR A 42 -18.49 28.03 -3.38
N ASN A 43 -19.67 27.51 -3.03
CA ASN A 43 -19.81 26.27 -2.27
C ASN A 43 -19.70 25.00 -3.14
N TYR A 44 -20.11 25.08 -4.40
CA TYR A 44 -20.15 23.93 -5.31
C TYR A 44 -18.76 23.57 -5.86
N GLU A 45 -17.98 24.55 -6.28
CA GLU A 45 -16.67 24.32 -6.89
C GLU A 45 -15.68 23.57 -5.98
N PRO A 46 -15.53 23.89 -4.68
CA PRO A 46 -14.67 23.16 -3.79
C PRO A 46 -15.14 21.69 -3.61
N LYS A 47 -16.46 21.45 -3.50
CA LYS A 47 -17.02 20.10 -3.40
C LYS A 47 -16.74 19.28 -4.66
N ARG A 48 -16.87 19.89 -5.83
CA ARG A 48 -16.54 19.27 -7.11
C ARG A 48 -15.04 18.95 -7.22
N ALA A 49 -14.18 19.87 -6.83
CA ALA A 49 -12.73 19.65 -6.84
C ALA A 49 -12.32 18.50 -5.92
N VAL A 50 -12.89 18.42 -4.72
CA VAL A 50 -12.67 17.31 -3.78
C VAL A 50 -13.16 15.98 -4.38
N ALA A 51 -14.33 15.97 -4.98
CA ALA A 51 -14.88 14.75 -5.60
C ALA A 51 -14.02 14.24 -6.77
N VAL A 52 -13.49 15.14 -7.60
CA VAL A 52 -12.58 14.81 -8.69
C VAL A 52 -11.26 14.26 -8.14
N GLU A 53 -10.71 14.85 -7.10
CA GLU A 53 -9.45 14.38 -6.48
C GLU A 53 -9.63 13.02 -5.81
N VAL A 54 -10.74 12.79 -5.11
CA VAL A 54 -11.08 11.47 -4.52
C VAL A 54 -11.13 10.41 -5.61
N LYS A 55 -11.87 10.68 -6.70
CA LYS A 55 -11.96 9.76 -7.84
C LYS A 55 -10.59 9.46 -8.45
N ARG A 56 -9.76 10.48 -8.65
CA ARG A 56 -8.40 10.31 -9.18
C ARG A 56 -7.54 9.43 -8.28
N ARG A 57 -7.65 9.58 -6.95
CA ARG A 57 -6.93 8.73 -5.98
C ARG A 57 -7.42 7.29 -5.99
N GLU A 58 -8.72 7.07 -6.11
CA GLU A 58 -9.29 5.72 -6.23
C GLU A 58 -8.84 5.03 -7.51
N GLU A 59 -8.84 5.73 -8.65
CA GLU A 59 -8.33 5.22 -9.92
C GLU A 59 -6.83 4.88 -9.84
N ALA A 60 -6.02 5.74 -9.21
CA ALA A 60 -4.60 5.48 -8.98
C ALA A 60 -4.36 4.24 -8.10
N LYS A 61 -5.12 4.08 -7.02
CA LYS A 61 -5.07 2.89 -6.17
C LYS A 61 -5.48 1.62 -6.92
N ALA A 62 -6.52 1.69 -7.73
CA ALA A 62 -6.95 0.56 -8.55
C ALA A 62 -5.88 0.15 -9.58
N ALA A 63 -5.25 1.13 -10.22
CA ALA A 63 -4.14 0.89 -11.16
C ALA A 63 -2.93 0.26 -10.44
N LEU A 64 -2.58 0.75 -9.24
CA LEU A 64 -1.51 0.19 -8.42
C LEU A 64 -1.79 -1.28 -8.07
N LEU A 65 -3.00 -1.62 -7.67
CA LEU A 65 -3.39 -3.01 -7.37
C LEU A 65 -3.25 -3.92 -8.59
N ILE A 66 -3.71 -3.49 -9.76
CA ILE A 66 -3.61 -4.28 -10.99
C ILE A 66 -2.14 -4.54 -11.33
N HIS A 67 -1.29 -3.54 -11.19
CA HIS A 67 0.13 -3.66 -11.46
C HIS A 67 0.87 -4.52 -10.43
N GLN A 68 0.56 -4.35 -9.15
CA GLN A 68 1.28 -5.02 -8.05
C GLN A 68 0.83 -6.48 -7.83
N LEU A 69 -0.41 -6.82 -8.18
CA LEU A 69 -0.96 -8.15 -7.88
C LEU A 69 -0.12 -9.31 -8.43
N PRO A 70 0.32 -9.33 -9.70
CA PRO A 70 1.18 -10.41 -10.21
C PRO A 70 2.53 -10.49 -9.47
N HIS A 71 3.10 -9.33 -9.13
CA HIS A 71 4.37 -9.26 -8.41
C HIS A 71 4.23 -9.81 -6.98
N GLN A 72 3.17 -9.45 -6.27
CA GLN A 72 2.90 -9.92 -4.92
C GLN A 72 2.59 -11.43 -4.87
N LEU A 73 1.87 -11.96 -5.87
CA LEU A 73 1.62 -13.39 -5.99
C LEU A 73 2.92 -14.17 -6.24
N ASN A 74 3.76 -13.68 -7.15
CA ASN A 74 5.05 -14.32 -7.43
C ASN A 74 5.97 -14.26 -6.22
N ALA A 75 6.06 -13.11 -5.55
CA ALA A 75 6.84 -12.95 -4.34
C ALA A 75 6.36 -13.90 -3.23
N LEU A 76 5.05 -14.04 -3.04
CA LEU A 76 4.48 -14.96 -2.05
C LEU A 76 4.86 -16.42 -2.34
N ARG A 77 4.80 -16.85 -3.60
CA ARG A 77 5.19 -18.21 -4.01
C ARG A 77 6.68 -18.45 -3.79
N GLU A 78 7.51 -17.48 -4.15
CA GLU A 78 8.96 -17.54 -3.95
C GLU A 78 9.31 -17.64 -2.47
N VAL A 79 8.74 -16.79 -1.62
CA VAL A 79 8.95 -16.82 -0.17
C VAL A 79 8.52 -18.15 0.43
N ILE A 80 7.37 -18.70 0.04
CA ILE A 80 6.93 -20.04 0.48
C ILE A 80 7.96 -21.09 0.07
N SER A 81 8.45 -21.05 -1.17
CA SER A 81 9.43 -22.01 -1.68
C SER A 81 10.74 -21.95 -0.89
N ILE A 82 11.30 -20.77 -0.72
CA ILE A 82 12.54 -20.53 0.04
C ILE A 82 12.39 -21.03 1.48
N ARG A 83 11.24 -20.80 2.12
CA ARG A 83 10.99 -21.25 3.49
C ARG A 83 10.87 -22.76 3.57
N CYS A 84 10.23 -23.43 2.60
CA CYS A 84 10.20 -24.90 2.52
C CYS A 84 11.62 -25.48 2.40
N GLU A 85 12.45 -24.93 1.54
CA GLU A 85 13.84 -25.35 1.37
C GLU A 85 14.67 -25.13 2.64
N SER A 86 14.51 -23.97 3.29
CA SER A 86 15.20 -23.65 4.54
C SER A 86 14.84 -24.62 5.66
N ILE A 87 13.56 -25.01 5.77
CA ILE A 87 13.10 -26.00 6.77
C ILE A 87 13.69 -27.36 6.46
N ASN A 88 13.66 -27.81 5.22
CA ASN A 88 14.23 -29.10 4.80
C ASN A 88 15.73 -29.15 5.07
N THR A 89 16.46 -28.10 4.75
CA THR A 89 17.90 -28.00 5.01
C THR A 89 18.20 -28.10 6.50
N LYS A 90 17.47 -27.37 7.35
CA LYS A 90 17.64 -27.40 8.81
C LYS A 90 17.27 -28.76 9.42
N ALA A 91 16.27 -29.42 8.83
CA ALA A 91 15.85 -30.75 9.28
C ALA A 91 16.76 -31.89 8.78
N GLY A 92 17.62 -31.64 7.80
CA GLY A 92 18.44 -32.65 7.11
C GLY A 92 17.63 -33.69 6.33
N ARG A 93 16.35 -33.40 6.06
CA ARG A 93 15.42 -34.25 5.32
C ARG A 93 14.28 -33.46 4.69
N THR A 94 13.55 -34.07 3.78
CA THR A 94 12.38 -33.48 3.15
C THR A 94 11.18 -33.50 4.10
N VAL A 95 10.94 -32.46 4.84
CA VAL A 95 9.77 -32.24 5.70
C VAL A 95 8.60 -31.64 4.92
N LEU A 96 8.91 -30.68 4.05
CA LEU A 96 7.93 -30.00 3.20
C LEU A 96 8.31 -30.14 1.73
N ARG A 97 7.32 -30.36 0.88
CA ARG A 97 7.51 -30.41 -0.58
C ARG A 97 6.47 -29.55 -1.30
N ILE A 98 6.88 -28.95 -2.39
CA ILE A 98 5.97 -28.31 -3.34
C ILE A 98 5.47 -29.41 -4.27
N ALA A 99 4.19 -29.76 -4.16
CA ALA A 99 3.57 -30.85 -4.93
C ALA A 99 3.04 -30.36 -6.29
N ALA A 100 2.59 -29.11 -6.38
CA ALA A 100 2.18 -28.45 -7.63
C ALA A 100 2.49 -26.96 -7.57
N SER A 101 2.89 -26.39 -8.70
CA SER A 101 3.15 -24.95 -8.84
C SER A 101 2.82 -24.53 -10.27
N ASP A 102 1.72 -23.81 -10.43
CA ASP A 102 1.32 -23.12 -11.65
C ASP A 102 1.01 -21.63 -11.34
N PRO A 103 0.80 -20.76 -12.34
CA PRO A 103 0.65 -19.33 -12.09
C PRO A 103 -0.38 -18.93 -11.02
N ASN A 104 -1.48 -19.67 -10.94
CA ASN A 104 -2.58 -19.36 -10.02
C ASN A 104 -2.72 -20.37 -8.86
N ARG A 105 -1.83 -21.37 -8.78
CA ARG A 105 -1.93 -22.42 -7.77
C ARG A 105 -0.54 -22.82 -7.27
N LEU A 106 -0.43 -22.98 -5.97
CA LEU A 106 0.72 -23.58 -5.29
C LEU A 106 0.20 -24.58 -4.29
N GLU A 107 0.73 -25.81 -4.32
CA GLU A 107 0.39 -26.84 -3.35
C GLU A 107 1.63 -27.22 -2.55
N VAL A 108 1.54 -27.08 -1.23
CA VAL A 108 2.60 -27.47 -0.28
C VAL A 108 2.11 -28.63 0.54
N ARG A 109 2.92 -29.68 0.63
CA ARG A 109 2.63 -30.87 1.44
C ARG A 109 3.75 -31.15 2.41
N ARG A 110 3.38 -31.61 3.59
CA ARG A 110 4.26 -32.19 4.60
C ARG A 110 4.51 -33.67 4.25
N GLU A 111 5.51 -34.31 4.88
CA GLU A 111 5.90 -35.70 4.66
C GLU A 111 4.76 -36.71 4.87
N ASP A 112 3.80 -36.41 5.75
CA ASP A 112 2.60 -37.22 6.03
C ASP A 112 1.43 -36.98 5.06
N ASN A 113 1.68 -36.25 3.96
CA ASN A 113 0.70 -35.81 2.96
C ASN A 113 -0.34 -34.78 3.45
N GLN A 114 -0.24 -34.27 4.67
CA GLN A 114 -0.99 -33.08 5.06
C GLN A 114 -0.45 -31.87 4.31
N GLY A 115 -1.32 -30.94 3.96
CA GLY A 115 -0.89 -29.80 3.17
C GLY A 115 -1.92 -28.70 3.08
N PHE A 116 -1.54 -27.65 2.37
CA PHE A 116 -2.45 -26.61 1.92
C PHE A 116 -2.28 -26.35 0.43
N VAL A 117 -3.33 -25.85 -0.17
CA VAL A 117 -3.36 -25.29 -1.53
C VAL A 117 -3.56 -23.80 -1.42
N MET A 118 -2.67 -23.03 -2.02
CA MET A 118 -2.83 -21.63 -2.31
C MET A 118 -3.39 -21.50 -3.72
N GLN A 119 -4.54 -20.87 -3.88
CA GLN A 119 -5.18 -20.66 -5.17
C GLN A 119 -5.59 -19.20 -5.33
N PHE A 120 -5.23 -18.61 -6.45
CA PHE A 120 -5.65 -17.26 -6.82
C PHE A 120 -6.80 -17.33 -7.83
N ASP A 121 -7.91 -16.65 -7.52
CA ASP A 121 -9.04 -16.44 -8.42
C ASP A 121 -8.90 -15.07 -9.09
N PRO A 122 -8.53 -15.00 -10.39
CA PRO A 122 -8.29 -13.73 -11.07
C PRO A 122 -9.57 -12.92 -11.29
N GLU A 123 -10.73 -13.57 -11.40
CA GLU A 123 -12.01 -12.89 -11.61
C GLU A 123 -12.47 -12.18 -10.35
N LYS A 124 -12.35 -12.84 -9.21
CA LYS A 124 -12.70 -12.31 -7.91
C LYS A 124 -11.56 -11.53 -7.24
N LYS A 125 -10.35 -11.57 -7.81
CA LYS A 125 -9.11 -11.00 -7.25
C LYS A 125 -8.85 -11.48 -5.81
N LYS A 126 -9.16 -12.75 -5.55
CA LYS A 126 -9.04 -13.38 -4.24
C LYS A 126 -7.95 -14.42 -4.22
N LEU A 127 -7.20 -14.43 -3.13
CA LEU A 127 -6.26 -15.47 -2.78
C LEU A 127 -6.90 -16.35 -1.69
N VAL A 128 -6.98 -17.66 -1.95
CA VAL A 128 -7.56 -18.62 -1.02
C VAL A 128 -6.49 -19.64 -0.63
N PHE A 129 -6.34 -19.84 0.66
CA PHE A 129 -5.61 -20.97 1.22
C PHE A 129 -6.60 -22.00 1.74
N SER A 130 -6.54 -23.21 1.23
CA SER A 130 -7.39 -24.33 1.63
C SER A 130 -6.55 -25.54 2.03
N GLY A 131 -7.06 -26.34 2.95
CA GLY A 131 -6.39 -27.57 3.40
C GLY A 131 -6.75 -27.95 4.82
N LYS A 132 -6.68 -29.25 5.14
CA LYS A 132 -7.04 -29.77 6.47
C LYS A 132 -6.23 -29.11 7.59
N ALA A 133 -4.94 -28.85 7.36
CA ALA A 133 -4.06 -28.22 8.33
C ALA A 133 -4.47 -26.79 8.72
N LEU A 134 -5.29 -26.11 7.92
CA LEU A 134 -5.76 -24.76 8.19
C LEU A 134 -7.06 -24.73 8.99
N GLY A 135 -7.77 -25.86 9.12
CA GLY A 135 -9.06 -25.98 9.77
C GLY A 135 -10.23 -25.44 8.94
N TYR A 136 -10.03 -24.37 8.24
CA TYR A 136 -11.00 -23.72 7.33
C TYR A 136 -10.26 -22.97 6.24
N ASP A 137 -10.95 -22.66 5.16
CA ASP A 137 -10.42 -21.86 4.06
C ASP A 137 -10.17 -20.41 4.51
N ARG A 138 -9.02 -19.87 4.15
CA ARG A 138 -8.61 -18.51 4.49
C ARG A 138 -8.57 -17.68 3.22
N GLU A 139 -9.38 -16.64 3.19
CA GLU A 139 -9.48 -15.72 2.06
C GLU A 139 -8.71 -14.44 2.35
N TYR A 140 -7.95 -14.01 1.33
CA TYR A 140 -7.18 -12.77 1.36
C TYR A 140 -7.45 -11.97 0.09
N GLU A 141 -7.42 -10.66 0.23
CA GLU A 141 -7.45 -9.71 -0.88
C GLU A 141 -6.23 -8.80 -0.80
N LEU A 142 -5.67 -8.45 -1.95
CA LEU A 142 -4.62 -7.44 -2.00
C LEU A 142 -5.27 -6.06 -1.89
N ILE A 143 -4.84 -5.27 -0.94
CA ILE A 143 -5.34 -3.91 -0.72
C ILE A 143 -4.21 -2.89 -0.79
N VAL A 144 -4.55 -1.63 -1.06
CA VAL A 144 -3.62 -0.51 -0.91
C VAL A 144 -3.81 0.10 0.48
N GLN A 145 -2.71 0.19 1.20
CA GLN A 145 -2.62 0.91 2.47
C GLN A 145 -1.84 2.20 2.23
N THR A 146 -2.38 3.32 2.71
CA THR A 146 -1.67 4.59 2.72
C THR A 146 -1.14 4.83 4.13
N ARG A 147 0.19 4.88 4.29
CA ARG A 147 0.85 5.25 5.54
C ARG A 147 1.86 6.35 5.25
N ASP A 148 1.81 7.43 6.00
CA ASP A 148 2.71 8.60 5.86
C ASP A 148 2.76 9.11 4.40
N GLU A 149 1.57 9.19 3.75
CA GLU A 149 1.38 9.61 2.34
C GLU A 149 1.99 8.65 1.30
N VAL A 150 2.52 7.50 1.72
CA VAL A 150 3.07 6.47 0.83
C VAL A 150 2.05 5.33 0.68
N ASP A 151 1.69 5.05 -0.56
CA ASP A 151 0.85 3.91 -0.89
C ASP A 151 1.68 2.63 -0.98
N SER A 152 1.28 1.62 -0.24
CA SER A 152 1.86 0.28 -0.25
C SER A 152 0.77 -0.78 -0.38
N THR A 153 1.15 -2.00 -0.75
CA THR A 153 0.20 -3.11 -0.85
C THR A 153 0.38 -4.11 0.30
N ALA A 154 -0.72 -4.68 0.78
CA ALA A 154 -0.73 -5.72 1.80
C ALA A 154 -1.87 -6.70 1.56
N TRP A 155 -1.74 -7.93 2.10
CA TRP A 155 -2.79 -8.95 2.06
C TRP A 155 -3.77 -8.75 3.22
N PHE A 156 -5.02 -8.48 2.91
CA PHE A 156 -6.08 -8.31 3.89
C PHE A 156 -6.88 -9.60 4.05
N SER A 157 -6.93 -10.12 5.27
CA SER A 157 -7.77 -11.27 5.63
C SER A 157 -9.17 -10.80 6.03
N LYS A 158 -10.19 -11.25 5.32
CA LYS A 158 -11.60 -10.98 5.69
C LYS A 158 -12.03 -11.72 6.95
N THR A 159 -11.38 -12.83 7.25
CA THR A 159 -11.73 -13.67 8.40
C THR A 159 -11.23 -13.10 9.71
N THR A 160 -9.97 -12.65 9.73
CA THR A 160 -9.33 -12.10 10.94
C THR A 160 -9.36 -10.58 11.01
N LEU A 161 -9.76 -9.92 9.91
CA LEU A 161 -9.72 -8.45 9.74
C LEU A 161 -8.31 -7.87 9.97
N THR A 162 -7.28 -8.65 9.63
CA THR A 162 -5.87 -8.26 9.74
C THR A 162 -5.25 -8.06 8.37
N THR A 163 -4.16 -7.31 8.36
CA THR A 163 -3.32 -7.13 7.16
C THR A 163 -1.95 -7.72 7.40
N ASP A 164 -1.49 -8.51 6.44
CA ASP A 164 -0.20 -9.19 6.48
C ASP A 164 0.67 -8.75 5.31
N GLN A 165 1.95 -8.59 5.56
CA GLN A 165 2.94 -8.49 4.49
C GLN A 165 3.17 -9.88 3.90
N THR A 166 3.67 -9.94 2.67
CA THR A 166 3.87 -11.20 1.94
C THR A 166 4.70 -12.23 2.72
N ASP A 167 5.76 -11.78 3.41
CA ASP A 167 6.62 -12.66 4.21
C ASP A 167 5.91 -13.20 5.46
N ASP A 168 5.13 -12.35 6.14
CA ASP A 168 4.38 -12.75 7.33
C ASP A 168 3.25 -13.71 6.97
N LEU A 169 2.55 -13.49 5.85
CA LEU A 169 1.54 -14.39 5.35
C LEU A 169 2.13 -15.77 5.03
N ALA A 170 3.26 -15.82 4.30
CA ALA A 170 3.95 -17.06 4.00
C ALA A 170 4.38 -17.81 5.26
N LYS A 171 4.94 -17.10 6.24
CA LYS A 171 5.33 -17.64 7.55
C LYS A 171 4.13 -18.22 8.29
N ALA A 172 3.02 -17.49 8.32
CA ALA A 172 1.80 -17.95 8.98
C ALA A 172 1.30 -19.28 8.37
N MET A 173 1.19 -19.36 7.04
CA MET A 173 0.69 -20.54 6.36
C MET A 173 1.57 -21.78 6.60
N ILE A 174 2.88 -21.62 6.53
CA ILE A 174 3.82 -22.72 6.82
C ILE A 174 3.77 -23.11 8.30
N SER A 175 3.64 -22.15 9.22
CA SER A 175 3.52 -22.43 10.65
C SER A 175 2.27 -23.22 11.00
N PHE A 176 1.13 -22.92 10.35
CA PHE A 176 -0.09 -23.71 10.51
C PHE A 176 0.14 -25.18 10.08
N LEU A 177 0.78 -25.39 8.92
CA LEU A 177 1.06 -26.74 8.43
C LEU A 177 1.97 -27.53 9.38
N LEU A 178 2.98 -26.88 9.97
CA LEU A 178 3.93 -27.54 10.87
C LEU A 178 3.36 -27.83 12.26
N ARG A 179 2.35 -27.07 12.71
CA ARG A 179 1.74 -27.20 14.04
C ARG A 179 0.45 -28.01 14.07
N PHE A 180 0.01 -28.53 12.95
CA PHE A 180 -1.32 -29.15 12.80
C PHE A 180 -1.59 -30.33 13.74
N ASP A 181 -0.55 -31.02 14.25
CA ASP A 181 -0.68 -32.19 15.11
C ASP A 181 -0.29 -31.91 16.58
N GLN A 182 -0.15 -30.67 16.99
CA GLN A 182 0.11 -30.25 18.37
C GLN A 182 -1.18 -29.75 19.04
#